data_f98d4f620def0629ba818f01af117d30
#
_entry.id   f98d4f620def0629ba818f01af117d30
#
_cell.length_a   1.000
_cell.length_b   1.000
_cell.length_c   1.000
_cell.angle_alpha   90.00
_cell.angle_beta   90.00
_cell.angle_gamma   90.00
#
_symmetry.space_group_name_H-M   'P 1'
#
loop_
_entity.id
_entity.type
_entity.pdbx_description
1 polymer ?
#
loop_
_entity_poly.entity_id
_entity_poly.type
_entity_poly.pdbx_seq_one_letter_code
_entity_poly.pdbx_strand_id
1 'polypeptide(L)'
;MPTIKFTNLSVHVIDFFYPQHKKGRFLRFHHITFWVGNAKQAASFYSDKMGFERFAYKGLETGSRDVAAHVVRQGKIMFVFESALNPGHKEMGEHLMKHGDGVKDIAFQVEDCDYLIKTAKERGAVIVKEPWVEQDSHGKVKYAVVQTFCECFLPSSSCSPPGGLKFIDHIVGNQPDDEMVPISDWYQKCLLFHRFWSIDDKQIHTQFSALRSIVVTNYEETIKMPINEPAQGEKKSQIQEYVDYNGGPGVQHIALNSSNIIETIVNLRARGMEFLSAPDTYYDILREKLRTAKIKVKEDLDRLQELRILVDFDDNGYLLQIFSKPVQDRPTLFLEVIQRYNHYGFGAGNFKSLFEAIEKDQDARGNLTALTPDGQNKAF
;
A
#
# COMPACT_ATOMS: atom_id res chain seq x y z
N MET A 1 -28.12 -8.14 8.11
CA MET A 1 -27.15 -7.24 7.45
C MET A 1 -25.82 -7.95 7.47
N PRO A 2 -25.15 -8.20 6.35
CA PRO A 2 -23.85 -8.82 6.37
C PRO A 2 -22.86 -7.87 7.06
N THR A 3 -22.17 -8.37 8.05
CA THR A 3 -21.09 -7.64 8.72
C THR A 3 -19.92 -7.63 7.76
N ILE A 4 -19.70 -6.53 7.07
CA ILE A 4 -18.54 -6.34 6.21
C ILE A 4 -17.32 -6.34 7.11
N LYS A 5 -16.54 -7.41 7.06
CA LYS A 5 -15.29 -7.54 7.80
C LYS A 5 -14.18 -6.84 7.00
N PHE A 6 -13.96 -5.58 7.30
CA PHE A 6 -12.80 -4.88 6.79
C PHE A 6 -11.55 -5.27 7.57
N THR A 7 -10.52 -5.58 6.85
CA THR A 7 -9.17 -5.56 7.38
C THR A 7 -8.58 -4.19 7.03
N ASN A 8 -8.50 -3.34 8.03
CA ASN A 8 -7.44 -2.37 8.24
C ASN A 8 -7.37 -1.08 7.42
N LEU A 9 -8.12 0.00 7.75
CA LEU A 9 -7.83 1.37 7.29
C LEU A 9 -8.64 2.46 8.01
N SER A 10 -8.01 3.49 8.56
CA SER A 10 -8.64 4.64 9.25
C SER A 10 -8.61 5.93 8.45
N VAL A 11 -9.51 6.89 8.71
CA VAL A 11 -9.84 7.89 7.76
C VAL A 11 -10.62 9.13 8.11
N HIS A 12 -10.78 10.13 7.24
CA HIS A 12 -11.28 11.48 7.45
C HIS A 12 -12.14 12.12 6.36
N VAL A 13 -12.65 13.34 6.62
CA VAL A 13 -13.83 13.91 6.03
C VAL A 13 -13.70 15.34 5.52
N ILE A 14 -14.19 15.70 4.33
CA ILE A 14 -14.55 17.08 3.95
C ILE A 14 -15.67 17.13 2.90
N ASP A 15 -16.52 18.16 3.01
CA ASP A 15 -17.71 18.42 2.20
C ASP A 15 -17.39 19.36 1.02
N PHE A 16 -17.98 19.10 -0.13
CA PHE A 16 -17.69 19.76 -1.42
C PHE A 16 -18.32 21.15 -1.63
N PHE A 17 -19.18 21.63 -0.72
CA PHE A 17 -20.01 22.84 -0.97
C PHE A 17 -19.97 23.93 0.09
N TYR A 18 -19.12 23.83 1.13
CA TYR A 18 -19.01 24.88 2.16
C TYR A 18 -17.57 25.26 2.45
N PRO A 19 -17.30 26.51 2.90
CA PRO A 19 -15.96 26.98 3.17
C PRO A 19 -15.29 26.06 4.20
N GLN A 20 -14.08 25.63 3.86
CA GLN A 20 -13.21 24.75 4.64
C GLN A 20 -13.45 24.86 6.15
N HIS A 21 -14.02 23.85 6.76
CA HIS A 21 -13.90 23.68 8.19
C HIS A 21 -12.42 23.40 8.51
N LYS A 22 -11.76 24.38 9.12
CA LYS A 22 -10.33 24.32 9.50
C LYS A 22 -9.99 23.27 10.56
N LYS A 23 -10.91 22.39 10.93
CA LYS A 23 -10.73 21.35 11.95
C LYS A 23 -10.88 19.98 11.33
N GLY A 24 -9.98 19.09 11.70
CA GLY A 24 -10.11 17.68 11.37
C GLY A 24 -9.55 17.25 10.01
N ARG A 25 -8.55 17.94 9.44
CA ARG A 25 -7.95 17.52 8.18
C ARG A 25 -7.06 16.30 8.34
N PHE A 26 -7.02 15.48 7.32
CA PHE A 26 -5.97 14.50 7.06
C PHE A 26 -4.74 15.21 6.55
N LEU A 27 -3.61 14.95 7.13
CA LEU A 27 -2.39 15.61 6.71
C LEU A 27 -1.55 14.71 5.80
N ARG A 28 -1.33 13.45 6.21
CA ARG A 28 -0.49 12.49 5.48
C ARG A 28 -0.58 11.09 6.08
N PHE A 29 -0.05 10.11 5.38
CA PHE A 29 0.33 8.84 6.00
C PHE A 29 1.35 9.09 7.12
N HIS A 30 1.15 8.44 8.26
CA HIS A 30 2.07 8.54 9.39
C HIS A 30 2.97 7.30 9.49
N HIS A 31 2.40 6.12 9.69
CA HIS A 31 3.13 4.86 9.69
C HIS A 31 2.23 3.69 9.22
N ILE A 32 2.86 2.55 9.04
CA ILE A 32 2.16 1.30 8.73
C ILE A 32 2.59 0.27 9.77
N THR A 33 1.62 -0.35 10.43
CA THR A 33 1.85 -1.45 11.38
C THR A 33 1.67 -2.79 10.67
N PHE A 34 2.66 -3.64 10.86
CA PHE A 34 2.65 -5.02 10.39
C PHE A 34 2.56 -5.96 11.58
N TRP A 35 1.65 -6.91 11.51
CA TRP A 35 1.70 -8.07 12.38
C TRP A 35 2.48 -9.17 11.68
N VAL A 36 3.49 -9.66 12.35
CA VAL A 36 4.47 -10.61 11.81
C VAL A 36 4.80 -11.69 12.82
N GLY A 37 5.22 -12.85 12.33
CA GLY A 37 5.63 -13.95 13.21
C GLY A 37 6.89 -13.62 14.03
N ASN A 38 7.77 -12.72 13.54
CA ASN A 38 8.98 -12.28 14.22
C ASN A 38 9.33 -10.83 13.87
N ALA A 39 8.92 -9.89 14.73
CA ALA A 39 9.14 -8.46 14.53
C ALA A 39 10.61 -8.08 14.40
N LYS A 40 11.50 -8.73 15.14
CA LYS A 40 12.94 -8.47 15.10
C LYS A 40 13.55 -8.85 13.74
N GLN A 41 13.14 -9.98 13.17
CA GLN A 41 13.61 -10.44 11.85
C GLN A 41 13.02 -9.58 10.74
N ALA A 42 11.72 -9.28 10.79
CA ALA A 42 11.09 -8.39 9.83
C ALA A 42 11.76 -7.01 9.81
N ALA A 43 11.96 -6.38 10.96
CA ALA A 43 12.67 -5.10 11.05
C ALA A 43 14.11 -5.18 10.48
N SER A 44 14.83 -6.29 10.69
CA SER A 44 16.15 -6.51 10.08
C SER A 44 16.06 -6.59 8.56
N PHE A 45 15.08 -7.31 8.01
CA PHE A 45 14.88 -7.40 6.56
C PHE A 45 14.74 -6.00 5.93
N TYR A 46 13.85 -5.15 6.47
CA TYR A 46 13.65 -3.80 5.94
C TYR A 46 14.87 -2.88 6.18
N SER A 47 15.59 -3.07 7.28
CA SER A 47 16.83 -2.32 7.51
C SER A 47 17.95 -2.72 6.54
N ASP A 48 18.17 -4.02 6.36
CA ASP A 48 19.28 -4.54 5.57
C ASP A 48 19.00 -4.43 4.06
N LYS A 49 17.80 -4.83 3.61
CA LYS A 49 17.43 -4.87 2.21
C LYS A 49 16.96 -3.53 1.67
N MET A 50 16.27 -2.72 2.47
CA MET A 50 15.67 -1.47 2.00
C MET A 50 16.35 -0.22 2.57
N GLY A 51 17.33 -0.36 3.45
CA GLY A 51 18.09 0.76 3.98
C GLY A 51 17.33 1.59 5.02
N PHE A 52 16.34 1.00 5.70
CA PHE A 52 15.69 1.65 6.82
C PHE A 52 16.59 1.67 8.04
N GLU A 53 16.59 2.76 8.80
CA GLU A 53 17.24 2.84 10.10
C GLU A 53 16.30 2.31 11.20
N ARG A 54 16.86 1.62 12.19
CA ARG A 54 16.14 1.26 13.42
C ARG A 54 15.86 2.54 14.21
N PHE A 55 14.61 2.76 14.57
CA PHE A 55 14.16 4.03 15.11
C PHE A 55 13.68 3.93 16.56
N ALA A 56 12.85 2.94 16.88
CA ALA A 56 12.33 2.73 18.21
C ALA A 56 12.08 1.25 18.49
N TYR A 57 11.93 0.91 19.76
CA TYR A 57 11.70 -0.45 20.23
C TYR A 57 10.80 -0.45 21.46
N LYS A 58 9.88 -1.42 21.49
CA LYS A 58 9.07 -1.76 22.66
C LYS A 58 9.15 -3.28 22.86
N GLY A 59 9.39 -3.73 24.09
CA GLY A 59 9.52 -5.15 24.40
C GLY A 59 9.75 -5.38 25.88
N LEU A 60 10.28 -6.55 26.24
CA LEU A 60 10.48 -6.96 27.63
C LEU A 60 11.34 -5.94 28.40
N GLU A 61 12.38 -5.42 27.77
CA GLU A 61 13.33 -4.47 28.36
C GLU A 61 12.69 -3.09 28.61
N THR A 62 11.62 -2.77 27.90
CA THR A 62 10.87 -1.52 28.06
C THR A 62 9.55 -1.70 28.85
N GLY A 63 9.34 -2.89 29.43
CA GLY A 63 8.20 -3.21 30.28
C GLY A 63 6.99 -3.78 29.56
N SER A 64 7.02 -3.94 28.23
CA SER A 64 5.97 -4.64 27.50
C SER A 64 6.05 -6.14 27.76
N ARG A 65 4.90 -6.78 28.03
CA ARG A 65 4.82 -8.21 28.37
C ARG A 65 4.07 -9.03 27.31
N ASP A 66 3.28 -8.38 26.46
CA ASP A 66 2.41 -9.07 25.52
C ASP A 66 2.90 -9.00 24.09
N VAL A 67 3.45 -7.84 23.67
CA VAL A 67 3.85 -7.57 22.29
C VAL A 67 5.24 -6.91 22.26
N ALA A 68 6.08 -7.38 21.35
CA ALA A 68 7.29 -6.66 20.94
C ALA A 68 6.98 -5.85 19.68
N ALA A 69 7.45 -4.59 19.63
CA ALA A 69 7.37 -3.74 18.46
C ALA A 69 8.76 -3.18 18.10
N HIS A 70 9.11 -3.28 16.83
CA HIS A 70 10.31 -2.67 16.25
C HIS A 70 9.87 -1.65 15.20
N VAL A 71 10.30 -0.40 15.39
CA VAL A 71 10.03 0.67 14.43
C VAL A 71 11.28 0.92 13.60
N VAL A 72 11.09 0.93 12.28
CA VAL A 72 12.13 1.32 11.33
C VAL A 72 11.67 2.53 10.53
N ARG A 73 12.61 3.40 10.15
CA ARG A 73 12.31 4.67 9.48
C ARG A 73 13.24 4.91 8.30
N GLN A 74 12.70 5.53 7.26
CA GLN A 74 13.48 6.13 6.18
C GLN A 74 12.76 7.38 5.65
N GLY A 75 13.38 8.55 5.75
CA GLY A 75 12.72 9.81 5.43
C GLY A 75 11.48 10.04 6.32
N LYS A 76 10.31 10.17 5.69
CA LYS A 76 9.00 10.28 6.37
C LYS A 76 8.25 8.94 6.44
N ILE A 77 8.87 7.86 6.00
CA ILE A 77 8.29 6.52 6.04
C ILE A 77 8.61 5.89 7.38
N MET A 78 7.60 5.41 8.08
CA MET A 78 7.75 4.60 9.29
C MET A 78 7.01 3.29 9.14
N PHE A 79 7.68 2.19 9.44
CA PHE A 79 7.09 0.87 9.56
C PHE A 79 7.26 0.35 10.98
N VAL A 80 6.16 -0.15 11.53
CA VAL A 80 6.11 -0.76 12.87
C VAL A 80 5.88 -2.26 12.68
N PHE A 81 6.80 -3.08 13.15
CA PHE A 81 6.66 -4.53 13.11
C PHE A 81 6.34 -5.03 14.51
N GLU A 82 5.22 -5.72 14.65
CA GLU A 82 4.77 -6.25 15.94
C GLU A 82 4.67 -7.76 15.90
N SER A 83 5.11 -8.40 16.98
CA SER A 83 4.93 -9.83 17.22
C SER A 83 4.62 -10.12 18.68
N ALA A 84 3.84 -11.17 18.92
CA ALA A 84 3.49 -11.61 20.26
C ALA A 84 4.72 -12.10 21.03
N LEU A 85 4.83 -11.72 22.31
CA LEU A 85 5.83 -12.23 23.23
C LEU A 85 5.39 -13.50 23.94
N ASN A 86 4.08 -13.78 23.94
CA ASN A 86 3.48 -14.92 24.61
C ASN A 86 2.81 -15.85 23.58
N PRO A 87 2.93 -17.18 23.72
CA PRO A 87 2.34 -18.15 22.79
C PRO A 87 0.80 -18.13 22.81
N GLY A 88 0.18 -17.58 23.85
CA GLY A 88 -1.28 -17.49 24.00
C GLY A 88 -1.93 -16.23 23.45
N HIS A 89 -1.23 -15.39 22.70
CA HIS A 89 -1.82 -14.17 22.11
C HIS A 89 -2.77 -14.53 20.96
N LYS A 90 -4.03 -14.83 21.31
CA LYS A 90 -5.02 -15.43 20.42
C LYS A 90 -5.29 -14.57 19.17
N GLU A 91 -5.56 -13.28 19.33
CA GLU A 91 -5.93 -12.40 18.22
C GLU A 91 -4.82 -12.32 17.17
N MET A 92 -3.57 -12.11 17.59
CA MET A 92 -2.44 -12.05 16.67
C MET A 92 -2.15 -13.43 16.05
N GLY A 93 -2.31 -14.52 16.83
CA GLY A 93 -2.16 -15.88 16.33
C GLY A 93 -3.18 -16.22 15.25
N GLU A 94 -4.44 -15.90 15.45
CA GLU A 94 -5.52 -16.09 14.46
C GLU A 94 -5.29 -15.25 13.21
N HIS A 95 -4.85 -14.00 13.37
CA HIS A 95 -4.50 -13.14 12.26
C HIS A 95 -3.36 -13.71 11.42
N LEU A 96 -2.25 -14.09 12.06
CA LEU A 96 -1.08 -14.65 11.36
C LEU A 96 -1.38 -15.99 10.68
N MET A 97 -2.19 -16.85 11.31
CA MET A 97 -2.64 -18.10 10.71
C MET A 97 -3.42 -17.84 9.43
N LYS A 98 -4.31 -16.86 9.45
CA LYS A 98 -5.18 -16.51 8.32
C LYS A 98 -4.45 -15.75 7.23
N HIS A 99 -3.80 -14.64 7.58
CA HIS A 99 -3.24 -13.68 6.64
C HIS A 99 -1.73 -13.83 6.40
N GLY A 100 -1.02 -14.55 7.29
CA GLY A 100 0.44 -14.53 7.33
C GLY A 100 0.96 -13.19 7.85
N ASP A 101 2.26 -12.95 7.67
CA ASP A 101 2.87 -11.65 7.92
C ASP A 101 2.29 -10.62 6.96
N GLY A 102 1.78 -9.51 7.47
CA GLY A 102 1.13 -8.51 6.62
C GLY A 102 0.81 -7.22 7.33
N VAL A 103 0.24 -6.30 6.57
CA VAL A 103 -0.22 -5.02 7.11
C VAL A 103 -1.43 -5.24 7.99
N LYS A 104 -1.31 -4.82 9.24
CA LYS A 104 -2.41 -4.81 10.22
C LYS A 104 -3.13 -3.46 10.20
N ASP A 105 -2.39 -2.35 10.24
CA ASP A 105 -2.94 -1.01 10.35
C ASP A 105 -2.22 0.00 9.46
N ILE A 106 -2.96 0.98 8.95
CA ILE A 106 -2.43 2.16 8.27
C ILE A 106 -2.76 3.39 9.10
N ALA A 107 -1.71 4.08 9.55
CA ALA A 107 -1.82 5.27 10.36
C ALA A 107 -1.80 6.55 9.54
N PHE A 108 -2.70 7.48 9.86
CA PHE A 108 -2.72 8.83 9.31
C PHE A 108 -2.46 9.87 10.39
N GLN A 109 -1.69 10.88 10.04
CA GLN A 109 -1.61 12.09 10.84
C GLN A 109 -2.80 12.99 10.52
N VAL A 110 -3.42 13.54 11.59
CA VAL A 110 -4.63 14.34 11.52
C VAL A 110 -4.51 15.59 12.38
N GLU A 111 -5.36 16.58 12.14
CA GLU A 111 -5.38 17.81 12.96
C GLU A 111 -6.15 17.65 14.27
N ASP A 112 -7.30 17.01 14.23
CA ASP A 112 -8.22 16.87 15.39
C ASP A 112 -8.82 15.45 15.42
N CYS A 113 -8.21 14.61 16.25
CA CYS A 113 -8.62 13.22 16.41
C CYS A 113 -10.05 13.11 16.99
N ASP A 114 -10.39 13.94 18.01
CA ASP A 114 -11.70 13.87 18.67
C ASP A 114 -12.82 14.23 17.70
N TYR A 115 -12.65 15.32 16.96
CA TYR A 115 -13.63 15.77 15.97
C TYR A 115 -13.87 14.70 14.89
N LEU A 116 -12.80 14.10 14.39
CA LEU A 116 -12.90 13.13 13.32
C LEU A 116 -13.57 11.83 13.75
N ILE A 117 -13.21 11.31 14.93
CA ILE A 117 -13.84 10.11 15.47
C ILE A 117 -15.33 10.35 15.72
N LYS A 118 -15.68 11.48 16.33
CA LYS A 118 -17.07 11.85 16.55
C LYS A 118 -17.86 11.89 15.24
N THR A 119 -17.33 12.58 14.23
CA THR A 119 -18.03 12.74 12.94
C THR A 119 -18.05 11.45 12.12
N ALA A 120 -17.00 10.64 12.16
CA ALA A 120 -16.99 9.32 11.54
C ALA A 120 -18.04 8.39 12.15
N LYS A 121 -18.14 8.38 13.49
CA LYS A 121 -19.14 7.62 14.24
C LYS A 121 -20.57 8.05 13.88
N GLU A 122 -20.84 9.35 13.84
CA GLU A 122 -22.14 9.91 13.43
C GLU A 122 -22.54 9.50 12.00
N ARG A 123 -21.56 9.23 11.14
CA ARG A 123 -21.77 8.77 9.76
C ARG A 123 -21.80 7.24 9.60
N GLY A 124 -21.68 6.50 10.70
CA GLY A 124 -21.83 5.05 10.75
C GLY A 124 -20.53 4.26 10.75
N ALA A 125 -19.38 4.90 10.95
CA ALA A 125 -18.13 4.18 11.18
C ALA A 125 -18.16 3.43 12.51
N VAL A 126 -17.61 2.22 12.55
CA VAL A 126 -17.42 1.46 13.77
C VAL A 126 -16.13 1.90 14.44
N ILE A 127 -16.24 2.40 15.68
CA ILE A 127 -15.06 2.80 16.47
C ILE A 127 -14.59 1.57 17.24
N VAL A 128 -13.38 1.12 16.94
CA VAL A 128 -12.74 -0.01 17.63
C VAL A 128 -12.18 0.45 18.98
N LYS A 129 -11.56 1.64 19.02
CA LYS A 129 -11.04 2.23 20.23
C LYS A 129 -11.30 3.73 20.23
N GLU A 130 -12.00 4.20 21.26
CA GLU A 130 -12.28 5.62 21.45
C GLU A 130 -10.98 6.41 21.69
N PRO A 131 -10.95 7.73 21.51
CA PRO A 131 -9.75 8.52 21.66
C PRO A 131 -9.06 8.34 23.02
N TRP A 132 -7.77 8.03 23.00
CA TRP A 132 -6.93 7.98 24.21
C TRP A 132 -5.62 8.71 24.00
N VAL A 133 -4.92 9.00 25.07
CA VAL A 133 -3.64 9.71 25.05
C VAL A 133 -2.54 8.79 25.57
N GLU A 134 -1.47 8.67 24.83
CA GLU A 134 -0.21 8.14 25.34
C GLU A 134 0.77 9.28 25.56
N GLN A 135 1.54 9.17 26.64
CA GLN A 135 2.50 10.19 27.04
C GLN A 135 3.80 9.51 27.48
N ASP A 136 4.90 10.01 26.94
CA ASP A 136 6.25 9.64 27.38
C ASP A 136 7.08 10.90 27.70
N SER A 137 8.39 10.72 27.89
CA SER A 137 9.34 11.82 28.13
C SER A 137 9.51 12.75 26.92
N HIS A 138 9.05 12.36 25.74
CA HIS A 138 9.23 13.09 24.48
C HIS A 138 7.96 13.84 24.04
N GLY A 139 6.81 13.49 24.61
CA GLY A 139 5.56 14.20 24.28
C GLY A 139 4.28 13.45 24.59
N LYS A 140 3.19 14.00 24.06
CA LYS A 140 1.85 13.41 24.13
C LYS A 140 1.33 13.18 22.73
N VAL A 141 0.75 12.02 22.49
CA VAL A 141 0.06 11.71 21.24
C VAL A 141 -1.33 11.18 21.54
N LYS A 142 -2.33 11.67 20.82
CA LYS A 142 -3.70 11.20 20.93
C LYS A 142 -3.99 10.27 19.75
N TYR A 143 -4.61 9.16 20.07
CA TYR A 143 -4.97 8.10 19.17
C TYR A 143 -6.44 7.80 19.21
N ALA A 144 -6.95 7.19 18.15
CA ALA A 144 -8.21 6.49 18.13
C ALA A 144 -8.18 5.44 17.03
N VAL A 145 -8.93 4.37 17.17
CA VAL A 145 -9.02 3.31 16.16
C VAL A 145 -10.45 3.24 15.67
N VAL A 146 -10.59 3.47 14.37
CA VAL A 146 -11.82 3.17 13.63
C VAL A 146 -11.68 1.76 13.08
N GLN A 147 -12.75 1.05 12.90
CA GLN A 147 -12.72 -0.29 12.26
C GLN A 147 -12.29 -0.12 10.81
N THR A 148 -11.05 0.09 10.76
CA THR A 148 -10.10 0.28 9.74
C THR A 148 -8.82 0.91 10.34
N PHE A 149 -8.27 0.53 11.42
CA PHE A 149 -7.00 0.62 12.18
C PHE A 149 -6.20 1.93 12.30
N CYS A 150 -5.66 2.18 13.47
CA CYS A 150 -4.33 2.72 13.71
C CYS A 150 -3.87 2.94 15.15
N GLU A 151 -2.55 2.87 15.41
CA GLU A 151 -1.82 3.40 16.57
C GLU A 151 -0.56 4.18 16.15
N CYS A 152 -0.14 5.22 16.91
CA CYS A 152 0.96 6.11 16.56
C CYS A 152 1.99 6.34 17.68
N PHE A 153 3.26 6.49 17.31
CA PHE A 153 4.34 7.03 18.15
C PHE A 153 5.12 8.13 17.43
N LEU A 154 5.57 9.15 18.18
CA LEU A 154 6.55 10.14 17.70
C LEU A 154 7.83 10.03 18.51
N PRO A 155 9.01 10.16 17.94
CA PRO A 155 9.80 11.36 18.10
C PRO A 155 10.61 11.81 16.89
N SER A 156 11.18 13.00 17.01
CA SER A 156 11.94 13.70 15.99
C SER A 156 13.43 13.44 16.09
N SER A 157 14.10 13.14 15.00
CA SER A 157 15.46 13.62 14.72
C SER A 157 15.86 13.33 13.28
N SER A 158 16.61 14.24 12.70
CA SER A 158 16.98 14.30 11.31
C SER A 158 18.29 13.59 11.04
N CYS A 159 18.27 12.59 10.19
CA CYS A 159 19.44 12.17 9.42
C CYS A 159 18.94 11.56 8.11
N SER A 160 19.49 11.97 6.98
CA SER A 160 19.10 11.42 5.69
C SER A 160 19.70 10.03 5.52
N PRO A 161 18.88 9.00 5.34
CA PRO A 161 19.39 7.63 5.23
C PRO A 161 19.80 7.30 3.79
N PRO A 162 20.67 6.31 3.60
CA PRO A 162 21.30 5.95 2.33
C PRO A 162 20.40 5.25 1.30
N GLY A 163 19.08 5.17 1.50
CA GLY A 163 18.17 4.45 0.61
C GLY A 163 17.44 5.28 -0.45
N GLY A 164 17.38 6.60 -0.28
CA GLY A 164 16.73 7.50 -1.26
C GLY A 164 15.19 7.55 -1.20
N LEU A 165 14.53 6.78 -0.33
CA LEU A 165 13.08 6.77 -0.12
C LEU A 165 12.66 7.92 0.81
N LYS A 166 11.54 8.59 0.49
CA LYS A 166 11.15 9.84 1.15
C LYS A 166 9.87 9.80 1.96
N PHE A 167 8.79 9.33 1.36
CA PHE A 167 7.46 9.25 1.99
C PHE A 167 6.60 8.19 1.32
N ILE A 168 5.49 7.81 1.96
CA ILE A 168 4.49 6.90 1.39
C ILE A 168 3.66 7.69 0.39
N ASP A 169 3.73 7.32 -0.88
CA ASP A 169 3.02 7.97 -1.98
C ASP A 169 1.54 7.53 -2.01
N HIS A 170 1.30 6.24 -2.01
CA HIS A 170 -0.03 5.64 -1.95
C HIS A 170 0.01 4.22 -1.39
N ILE A 171 -1.16 3.70 -1.01
CA ILE A 171 -1.32 2.33 -0.51
C ILE A 171 -2.50 1.69 -1.22
N VAL A 172 -2.29 0.52 -1.79
CA VAL A 172 -3.30 -0.20 -2.57
C VAL A 172 -3.87 -1.37 -1.78
N GLY A 173 -5.20 -1.43 -1.72
CA GLY A 173 -5.93 -2.53 -1.11
C GLY A 173 -6.60 -3.40 -2.17
N ASN A 174 -6.52 -4.73 -1.99
CA ASN A 174 -7.27 -5.70 -2.78
C ASN A 174 -8.49 -6.18 -2.02
N GLN A 175 -9.59 -6.32 -2.73
CA GLN A 175 -10.88 -6.75 -2.22
C GLN A 175 -11.38 -7.98 -3.00
N PRO A 176 -12.23 -8.82 -2.40
CA PRO A 176 -13.04 -9.78 -3.15
C PRO A 176 -13.91 -9.09 -4.20
N ASP A 177 -14.43 -9.86 -5.14
CA ASP A 177 -15.36 -9.38 -6.15
C ASP A 177 -16.60 -8.72 -5.51
N ASP A 178 -17.11 -7.66 -6.13
CA ASP A 178 -18.24 -6.83 -5.69
C ASP A 178 -18.04 -6.06 -4.36
N GLU A 179 -16.84 -6.04 -3.77
CA GLU A 179 -16.56 -5.33 -2.51
C GLU A 179 -15.90 -3.94 -2.71
N MET A 180 -15.36 -3.65 -3.88
CA MET A 180 -14.67 -2.37 -4.15
C MET A 180 -15.59 -1.16 -4.02
N VAL A 181 -16.80 -1.22 -4.59
CA VAL A 181 -17.75 -0.11 -4.56
C VAL A 181 -18.26 0.14 -3.15
N PRO A 182 -18.76 -0.87 -2.39
CA PRO A 182 -19.15 -0.69 -0.98
C PRO A 182 -18.06 -0.06 -0.13
N ILE A 183 -16.80 -0.45 -0.33
CA ILE A 183 -15.66 0.10 0.41
C ILE A 183 -15.38 1.54 0.02
N SER A 184 -15.35 1.84 -1.28
CA SER A 184 -15.19 3.21 -1.77
C SER A 184 -16.29 4.13 -1.21
N ASP A 185 -17.54 3.67 -1.19
CA ASP A 185 -18.66 4.42 -0.65
C ASP A 185 -18.56 4.63 0.87
N TRP A 186 -18.04 3.63 1.59
CA TRP A 186 -17.75 3.78 3.01
C TRP A 186 -16.70 4.87 3.26
N TYR A 187 -15.60 4.89 2.49
CA TYR A 187 -14.60 5.96 2.56
C TYR A 187 -15.23 7.32 2.31
N GLN A 188 -16.06 7.45 1.30
CA GLN A 188 -16.73 8.71 0.97
C GLN A 188 -17.70 9.15 2.07
N LYS A 189 -18.53 8.23 2.57
CA LYS A 189 -19.56 8.51 3.55
C LYS A 189 -19.00 8.78 4.95
N CYS A 190 -18.17 7.87 5.44
CA CYS A 190 -17.71 7.92 6.85
C CYS A 190 -16.55 8.89 7.04
N LEU A 191 -15.78 9.09 6.00
CA LEU A 191 -14.47 9.69 6.10
C LEU A 191 -14.33 10.91 5.19
N LEU A 192 -15.36 11.15 4.33
CA LEU A 192 -15.47 12.20 3.31
C LEU A 192 -14.21 12.25 2.40
N PHE A 193 -13.63 11.12 2.08
CA PHE A 193 -12.78 11.03 0.93
C PHE A 193 -13.64 11.25 -0.31
N HIS A 194 -13.03 11.64 -1.40
CA HIS A 194 -13.68 11.68 -2.70
C HIS A 194 -13.03 10.70 -3.66
N ARG A 195 -13.76 10.32 -4.69
CA ARG A 195 -13.17 9.54 -5.79
C ARG A 195 -12.23 10.44 -6.57
N PHE A 196 -10.96 10.07 -6.57
CA PHE A 196 -9.93 10.78 -7.32
C PHE A 196 -9.89 10.36 -8.78
N TRP A 197 -10.01 9.06 -9.01
CA TRP A 197 -9.91 8.45 -10.31
C TRP A 197 -10.50 7.04 -10.30
N SER A 198 -10.99 6.58 -11.43
CA SER A 198 -11.46 5.20 -11.57
C SER A 198 -11.09 4.64 -12.93
N ILE A 199 -10.75 3.37 -12.96
CA ILE A 199 -10.61 2.59 -14.18
C ILE A 199 -11.55 1.40 -14.10
N ASP A 200 -12.30 1.19 -15.18
CA ASP A 200 -13.14 0.02 -15.35
C ASP A 200 -12.36 -1.15 -15.96
N ASP A 201 -12.98 -2.33 -15.95
CA ASP A 201 -12.47 -3.58 -16.49
C ASP A 201 -12.17 -3.55 -18.00
N LYS A 202 -12.73 -2.59 -18.73
CA LYS A 202 -12.46 -2.39 -20.16
C LYS A 202 -11.11 -1.77 -20.42
N GLN A 203 -10.51 -1.15 -19.42
CA GLN A 203 -9.27 -0.40 -19.54
C GLN A 203 -8.04 -1.15 -18.96
N ILE A 204 -8.25 -2.02 -17.96
CA ILE A 204 -7.18 -2.80 -17.36
C ILE A 204 -7.42 -4.28 -17.57
N HIS A 205 -6.88 -4.81 -18.67
CA HIS A 205 -6.91 -6.23 -18.95
C HIS A 205 -5.67 -6.66 -19.75
N THR A 206 -5.26 -7.89 -19.53
CA THR A 206 -4.38 -8.63 -20.43
C THR A 206 -5.22 -9.57 -21.31
N GLN A 207 -4.56 -10.50 -22.02
CA GLN A 207 -5.25 -11.60 -22.66
C GLN A 207 -5.94 -12.53 -21.64
N PHE A 208 -5.42 -12.63 -20.42
CA PHE A 208 -5.81 -13.67 -19.46
C PHE A 208 -6.65 -13.15 -18.29
N SER A 209 -6.32 -11.99 -17.75
CA SER A 209 -6.97 -11.48 -16.55
C SER A 209 -7.30 -9.99 -16.63
N ALA A 210 -8.18 -9.55 -15.74
CA ALA A 210 -8.59 -8.16 -15.62
C ALA A 210 -8.77 -7.75 -14.15
N LEU A 211 -8.80 -6.44 -13.88
CA LEU A 211 -9.20 -5.87 -12.61
C LEU A 211 -10.02 -4.59 -12.79
N ARG A 212 -10.74 -4.23 -11.75
CA ARG A 212 -11.38 -2.92 -11.58
C ARG A 212 -10.71 -2.19 -10.44
N SER A 213 -10.59 -0.87 -10.54
CA SER A 213 -9.95 -0.05 -9.51
C SER A 213 -10.65 1.29 -9.32
N ILE A 214 -10.83 1.71 -8.07
CA ILE A 214 -11.29 3.04 -7.69
C ILE A 214 -10.24 3.62 -6.75
N VAL A 215 -9.81 4.85 -7.01
CA VAL A 215 -8.92 5.58 -6.10
C VAL A 215 -9.73 6.54 -5.27
N VAL A 216 -9.62 6.42 -3.94
CA VAL A 216 -10.16 7.37 -2.98
C VAL A 216 -9.05 8.21 -2.37
N THR A 217 -9.33 9.48 -2.10
CA THR A 217 -8.34 10.43 -1.57
C THR A 217 -9.00 11.42 -0.61
N ASN A 218 -8.20 11.98 0.33
CA ASN A 218 -8.62 13.09 1.16
C ASN A 218 -8.72 14.40 0.33
N TYR A 219 -9.25 15.45 0.95
CA TYR A 219 -9.48 16.73 0.27
C TYR A 219 -8.21 17.34 -0.35
N GLU A 220 -7.09 17.31 0.36
CA GLU A 220 -5.81 17.83 -0.11
C GLU A 220 -5.06 16.87 -1.06
N GLU A 221 -5.63 15.70 -1.35
CA GLU A 221 -5.04 14.65 -2.21
C GLU A 221 -3.63 14.20 -1.78
N THR A 222 -3.36 14.32 -0.49
CA THR A 222 -2.08 13.89 0.12
C THR A 222 -2.07 12.41 0.52
N ILE A 223 -3.27 11.81 0.62
CA ILE A 223 -3.47 10.40 0.95
C ILE A 223 -4.26 9.78 -0.19
N LYS A 224 -3.65 8.91 -0.93
CA LYS A 224 -4.26 8.22 -2.07
C LYS A 224 -4.33 6.73 -1.81
N MET A 225 -5.50 6.15 -2.01
CA MET A 225 -5.76 4.75 -1.74
C MET A 225 -6.52 4.10 -2.89
N PRO A 226 -5.83 3.49 -3.84
CA PRO A 226 -6.44 2.61 -4.81
C PRO A 226 -7.03 1.38 -4.13
N ILE A 227 -8.24 1.02 -4.55
CA ILE A 227 -8.99 -0.15 -4.09
C ILE A 227 -9.29 -0.97 -5.33
N ASN A 228 -8.77 -2.19 -5.36
CA ASN A 228 -8.91 -3.10 -6.49
C ASN A 228 -9.86 -4.24 -6.16
N GLU A 229 -10.55 -4.73 -7.17
CA GLU A 229 -11.25 -6.02 -7.13
C GLU A 229 -10.97 -6.81 -8.41
N PRO A 230 -11.09 -8.14 -8.41
CA PRO A 230 -10.93 -8.95 -9.61
C PRO A 230 -12.01 -8.59 -10.64
N ALA A 231 -11.70 -8.77 -11.93
CA ALA A 231 -12.69 -8.73 -12.99
C ALA A 231 -12.64 -10.03 -13.80
N GLN A 232 -13.69 -10.31 -14.57
CA GLN A 232 -13.75 -11.51 -15.38
C GLN A 232 -12.65 -11.52 -16.46
N GLY A 233 -11.99 -12.68 -16.61
CA GLY A 233 -10.97 -12.97 -17.59
C GLY A 233 -10.99 -14.46 -17.96
N GLU A 234 -10.10 -14.86 -18.85
CA GLU A 234 -9.96 -16.29 -19.22
C GLU A 234 -9.31 -17.10 -18.09
N LYS A 235 -8.48 -16.46 -17.29
CA LYS A 235 -7.75 -17.06 -16.18
C LYS A 235 -7.98 -16.30 -14.87
N LYS A 236 -7.58 -16.95 -13.78
CA LYS A 236 -7.68 -16.40 -12.43
C LYS A 236 -6.91 -15.07 -12.31
N SER A 237 -7.62 -14.01 -11.92
CA SER A 237 -7.03 -12.69 -11.68
C SER A 237 -5.98 -12.73 -10.57
N GLN A 238 -4.92 -11.96 -10.72
CA GLN A 238 -3.93 -11.75 -9.66
C GLN A 238 -4.54 -11.16 -8.38
N ILE A 239 -5.63 -10.41 -8.48
CA ILE A 239 -6.34 -9.89 -7.32
C ILE A 239 -7.03 -11.03 -6.57
N GLN A 240 -7.62 -11.98 -7.30
CA GLN A 240 -8.20 -13.17 -6.70
C GLN A 240 -7.12 -14.09 -6.08
N GLU A 241 -5.96 -14.25 -6.74
CA GLU A 241 -4.82 -14.97 -6.15
C GLU A 241 -4.43 -14.34 -4.81
N TYR A 242 -4.30 -13.01 -4.77
CA TYR A 242 -4.02 -12.28 -3.54
C TYR A 242 -5.05 -12.58 -2.45
N VAL A 243 -6.34 -12.43 -2.76
CA VAL A 243 -7.45 -12.64 -1.81
C VAL A 243 -7.43 -14.05 -1.23
N ASP A 244 -7.16 -15.05 -2.06
CA ASP A 244 -7.09 -16.47 -1.63
C ASP A 244 -5.91 -16.70 -0.68
N TYR A 245 -4.71 -16.26 -1.05
CA TYR A 245 -3.51 -16.47 -0.22
C TYR A 245 -3.47 -15.59 1.03
N ASN A 246 -4.08 -14.40 0.98
CA ASN A 246 -4.24 -13.53 2.15
C ASN A 246 -5.38 -13.98 3.06
N GLY A 247 -6.23 -14.91 2.60
CA GLY A 247 -7.43 -15.33 3.34
C GLY A 247 -8.46 -14.20 3.47
N GLY A 248 -8.57 -13.32 2.47
CA GLY A 248 -9.49 -12.20 2.41
C GLY A 248 -8.84 -10.89 1.93
N PRO A 249 -9.54 -9.75 2.09
CA PRO A 249 -9.02 -8.46 1.66
C PRO A 249 -7.78 -8.03 2.46
N GLY A 250 -6.96 -7.16 1.86
CA GLY A 250 -5.79 -6.61 2.54
C GLY A 250 -4.97 -5.66 1.65
N VAL A 251 -3.82 -5.21 2.16
CA VAL A 251 -2.92 -4.32 1.42
C VAL A 251 -2.11 -5.13 0.41
N GLN A 252 -2.28 -4.79 -0.87
CA GLN A 252 -1.54 -5.40 -1.97
C GLN A 252 -0.12 -4.86 -2.04
N HIS A 253 0.02 -3.52 -2.09
CA HIS A 253 1.33 -2.89 -2.10
C HIS A 253 1.35 -1.52 -1.45
N ILE A 254 2.56 -1.11 -1.10
CA ILE A 254 2.88 0.19 -0.55
C ILE A 254 3.84 0.87 -1.51
N ALA A 255 3.44 2.01 -2.07
CA ALA A 255 4.27 2.80 -2.95
C ALA A 255 5.08 3.83 -2.16
N LEU A 256 6.39 3.78 -2.36
CA LEU A 256 7.38 4.59 -1.68
C LEU A 256 8.00 5.58 -2.65
N ASN A 257 7.86 6.87 -2.37
CA ASN A 257 8.37 7.93 -3.23
C ASN A 257 9.89 8.05 -3.15
N SER A 258 10.52 8.27 -4.29
CA SER A 258 11.94 8.63 -4.41
C SER A 258 12.12 9.89 -5.28
N SER A 259 13.19 10.64 -5.06
CA SER A 259 13.59 11.74 -5.95
C SER A 259 14.63 11.36 -6.99
N ASN A 260 15.23 10.16 -6.83
CA ASN A 260 16.19 9.59 -7.76
C ASN A 260 16.00 8.08 -7.79
N ILE A 261 15.03 7.64 -8.59
CA ILE A 261 14.65 6.23 -8.66
C ILE A 261 15.80 5.36 -9.17
N ILE A 262 16.62 5.86 -10.10
CA ILE A 262 17.77 5.12 -10.64
C ILE A 262 18.74 4.75 -9.51
N GLU A 263 19.18 5.75 -8.75
CA GLU A 263 20.09 5.52 -7.62
C GLU A 263 19.46 4.63 -6.54
N THR A 264 18.19 4.89 -6.23
CA THR A 264 17.44 4.09 -5.26
C THR A 264 17.40 2.61 -5.68
N ILE A 265 17.07 2.31 -6.94
CA ILE A 265 16.96 0.92 -7.41
C ILE A 265 18.33 0.24 -7.48
N VAL A 266 19.37 0.96 -7.89
CA VAL A 266 20.75 0.44 -7.82
C VAL A 266 21.11 0.02 -6.40
N ASN A 267 20.83 0.90 -5.41
CA ASN A 267 21.11 0.63 -4.00
C ASN A 267 20.27 -0.55 -3.46
N LEU A 268 18.98 -0.62 -3.78
CA LEU A 268 18.11 -1.70 -3.33
C LEU A 268 18.51 -3.05 -3.94
N ARG A 269 18.86 -3.09 -5.23
CA ARG A 269 19.39 -4.31 -5.88
C ARG A 269 20.71 -4.75 -5.27
N ALA A 270 21.63 -3.82 -5.00
CA ALA A 270 22.91 -4.12 -4.34
C ALA A 270 22.71 -4.72 -2.93
N ARG A 271 21.62 -4.37 -2.26
CA ARG A 271 21.20 -4.94 -0.97
C ARG A 271 20.44 -6.27 -1.12
N GLY A 272 20.19 -6.74 -2.35
CA GLY A 272 19.53 -8.00 -2.64
C GLY A 272 18.01 -7.92 -2.66
N MET A 273 17.43 -6.73 -2.91
CA MET A 273 16.01 -6.64 -3.26
C MET A 273 15.77 -7.14 -4.69
N GLU A 274 14.70 -7.91 -4.87
CA GLU A 274 14.25 -8.42 -6.16
C GLU A 274 13.04 -7.67 -6.67
N PHE A 275 13.03 -7.41 -7.97
CA PHE A 275 11.97 -6.65 -8.64
C PHE A 275 11.38 -7.45 -9.80
N LEU A 276 10.11 -7.19 -10.10
CA LEU A 276 9.46 -7.66 -11.32
C LEU A 276 10.16 -7.05 -12.54
N SER A 277 10.11 -7.74 -13.66
CA SER A 277 10.84 -7.37 -14.87
C SER A 277 9.90 -7.25 -16.05
N ALA A 278 9.85 -6.08 -16.68
CA ALA A 278 9.23 -5.89 -17.97
C ALA A 278 10.14 -6.42 -19.11
N PRO A 279 9.58 -6.93 -20.21
CA PRO A 279 10.35 -7.39 -21.37
C PRO A 279 10.97 -6.21 -22.13
N ASP A 280 12.01 -6.48 -22.93
CA ASP A 280 12.68 -5.44 -23.72
C ASP A 280 11.74 -4.78 -24.74
N THR A 281 10.78 -5.53 -25.28
CA THR A 281 9.73 -5.01 -26.18
C THR A 281 8.91 -3.87 -25.58
N TYR A 282 8.76 -3.82 -24.25
CA TYR A 282 8.13 -2.69 -23.57
C TYR A 282 8.89 -1.38 -23.84
N TYR A 283 10.23 -1.42 -23.77
CA TYR A 283 11.06 -0.23 -23.96
C TYR A 283 11.13 0.20 -25.43
N ASP A 284 11.03 -0.74 -26.37
CA ASP A 284 10.92 -0.41 -27.80
C ASP A 284 9.63 0.36 -28.09
N ILE A 285 8.51 -0.13 -27.56
CA ILE A 285 7.20 0.55 -27.66
C ILE A 285 7.23 1.91 -26.94
N LEU A 286 7.85 2.00 -25.77
CA LEU A 286 7.98 3.24 -25.01
C LEU A 286 8.76 4.30 -25.80
N ARG A 287 9.90 3.92 -26.40
CA ARG A 287 10.70 4.85 -27.24
C ARG A 287 9.89 5.40 -28.40
N GLU A 288 9.10 4.53 -29.06
CA GLU A 288 8.23 4.98 -30.15
C GLU A 288 7.15 5.93 -29.70
N LYS A 289 6.47 5.65 -28.57
CA LYS A 289 5.47 6.57 -27.98
C LYS A 289 6.10 7.92 -27.62
N LEU A 290 7.29 7.92 -27.04
CA LEU A 290 7.98 9.15 -26.61
C LEU A 290 8.42 10.04 -27.78
N ARG A 291 8.56 9.52 -29.01
CA ARG A 291 8.86 10.32 -30.21
C ARG A 291 7.80 11.38 -30.52
N THR A 292 6.54 11.09 -30.21
CA THR A 292 5.38 11.94 -30.48
C THR A 292 4.82 12.61 -29.23
N ALA A 293 5.39 12.30 -28.05
CA ALA A 293 4.95 12.84 -26.77
C ALA A 293 5.30 14.34 -26.66
N LYS A 294 4.41 15.08 -25.99
CA LYS A 294 4.65 16.50 -25.68
C LYS A 294 5.67 16.70 -24.56
N ILE A 295 5.88 15.70 -23.74
CA ILE A 295 6.82 15.73 -22.62
C ILE A 295 8.16 15.12 -23.03
N LYS A 296 9.17 15.39 -22.22
CA LYS A 296 10.48 14.76 -22.33
C LYS A 296 10.86 14.11 -21.01
N VAL A 297 11.14 12.83 -21.02
CA VAL A 297 11.73 12.11 -19.89
C VAL A 297 13.18 12.57 -19.72
N LYS A 298 13.57 12.95 -18.50
CA LYS A 298 14.92 13.48 -18.22
C LYS A 298 15.95 12.39 -18.02
N GLU A 299 15.50 11.26 -17.50
CA GLU A 299 16.32 10.10 -17.22
C GLU A 299 16.72 9.40 -18.52
N ASP A 300 17.89 8.78 -18.51
CA ASP A 300 18.38 7.98 -19.62
C ASP A 300 17.52 6.70 -19.79
N LEU A 301 16.88 6.56 -20.95
CA LEU A 301 16.01 5.42 -21.26
C LEU A 301 16.75 4.07 -21.29
N ASP A 302 18.02 4.08 -21.69
CA ASP A 302 18.82 2.85 -21.70
C ASP A 302 19.12 2.40 -20.26
N ARG A 303 19.36 3.37 -19.37
CA ARG A 303 19.54 3.10 -17.95
C ARG A 303 18.25 2.64 -17.28
N LEU A 304 17.09 3.23 -17.63
CA LEU A 304 15.79 2.78 -17.16
C LEU A 304 15.51 1.34 -17.62
N GLN A 305 15.83 1.00 -18.88
CA GLN A 305 15.67 -0.36 -19.40
C GLN A 305 16.58 -1.35 -18.68
N GLU A 306 17.85 -1.01 -18.47
CA GLU A 306 18.80 -1.84 -17.72
C GLU A 306 18.27 -2.19 -16.33
N LEU A 307 17.70 -1.21 -15.63
CA LEU A 307 17.15 -1.35 -14.30
C LEU A 307 15.70 -1.87 -14.27
N ARG A 308 15.07 -2.05 -15.43
CA ARG A 308 13.66 -2.48 -15.59
C ARG A 308 12.66 -1.52 -14.96
N ILE A 309 12.95 -0.22 -14.96
CA ILE A 309 12.07 0.83 -14.47
C ILE A 309 11.04 1.18 -15.54
N LEU A 310 9.78 1.22 -15.17
CA LEU A 310 8.65 1.55 -16.03
C LEU A 310 8.42 3.04 -16.09
N VAL A 311 7.89 3.52 -17.22
CA VAL A 311 7.58 4.94 -17.47
C VAL A 311 6.12 5.07 -17.91
N ASP A 312 5.35 5.89 -17.23
CA ASP A 312 4.03 6.33 -17.68
C ASP A 312 4.01 7.86 -17.81
N PHE A 313 3.25 8.39 -18.78
CA PHE A 313 3.23 9.82 -19.05
C PHE A 313 1.91 10.28 -19.68
N ASP A 314 1.62 11.55 -19.46
CA ASP A 314 0.53 12.30 -20.09
C ASP A 314 1.07 13.59 -20.75
N ASP A 315 0.20 14.47 -21.16
CA ASP A 315 0.58 15.76 -21.75
C ASP A 315 1.28 16.73 -20.76
N ASN A 316 1.17 16.50 -19.45
CA ASN A 316 1.63 17.38 -18.39
C ASN A 316 2.94 16.92 -17.75
N GLY A 317 3.19 15.60 -17.74
CA GLY A 317 4.34 15.06 -17.06
C GLY A 317 4.49 13.54 -17.19
N TYR A 318 5.34 12.98 -16.35
CA TYR A 318 5.58 11.54 -16.34
C TYR A 318 5.85 11.02 -14.93
N LEU A 319 5.69 9.73 -14.74
CA LEU A 319 6.14 9.00 -13.56
C LEU A 319 7.07 7.86 -13.96
N LEU A 320 7.94 7.49 -13.04
CA LEU A 320 8.79 6.31 -13.10
C LEU A 320 8.42 5.39 -11.96
N GLN A 321 8.27 4.10 -12.21
CA GLN A 321 7.89 3.12 -11.19
C GLN A 321 8.50 1.76 -11.42
N ILE A 322 8.70 1.02 -10.34
CA ILE A 322 9.10 -0.38 -10.36
C ILE A 322 8.52 -1.10 -9.15
N PHE A 323 8.19 -2.37 -9.31
CA PHE A 323 7.55 -3.19 -8.29
C PHE A 323 8.48 -4.30 -7.84
N SER A 324 8.58 -4.51 -6.52
CA SER A 324 9.29 -5.66 -5.98
C SER A 324 8.52 -6.96 -6.26
N LYS A 325 9.21 -8.09 -6.18
CA LYS A 325 8.54 -9.37 -5.94
C LYS A 325 7.87 -9.32 -4.57
N PRO A 326 6.93 -10.23 -4.27
CA PRO A 326 6.35 -10.35 -2.94
C PRO A 326 7.46 -10.40 -1.87
N VAL A 327 7.27 -9.66 -0.77
CA VAL A 327 8.26 -9.60 0.32
C VAL A 327 8.08 -10.74 1.33
N GLN A 328 7.19 -11.68 1.02
CA GLN A 328 6.83 -12.86 1.81
C GLN A 328 6.67 -14.06 0.89
N ASP A 329 6.65 -15.27 1.46
CA ASP A 329 6.44 -16.50 0.71
C ASP A 329 5.05 -16.58 0.06
N ARG A 330 4.01 -16.07 0.76
CA ARG A 330 2.70 -15.92 0.15
C ARG A 330 2.75 -14.82 -0.93
N PRO A 331 2.14 -15.01 -2.12
CA PRO A 331 2.09 -14.01 -3.18
C PRO A 331 1.09 -12.90 -2.82
N THR A 332 1.40 -12.14 -1.76
CA THR A 332 0.52 -11.13 -1.18
C THR A 332 1.15 -9.75 -1.28
N LEU A 333 1.81 -9.28 -0.22
CA LEU A 333 2.34 -7.92 -0.15
C LEU A 333 3.61 -7.77 -0.98
N PHE A 334 3.68 -6.69 -1.77
CA PHE A 334 4.90 -6.21 -2.41
C PHE A 334 5.05 -4.68 -2.25
N LEU A 335 6.16 -4.15 -2.73
CA LEU A 335 6.49 -2.72 -2.61
C LEU A 335 6.64 -2.11 -4.00
N GLU A 336 6.30 -0.84 -4.10
CA GLU A 336 6.55 -0.02 -5.28
C GLU A 336 7.54 1.08 -4.92
N VAL A 337 8.47 1.38 -5.81
CA VAL A 337 9.26 2.63 -5.77
C VAL A 337 8.77 3.51 -6.91
N ILE A 338 8.39 4.74 -6.60
CA ILE A 338 7.81 5.69 -7.54
C ILE A 338 8.50 7.04 -7.49
N GLN A 339 8.71 7.65 -8.66
CA GLN A 339 9.16 9.03 -8.83
C GLN A 339 8.23 9.76 -9.78
N ARG A 340 7.83 10.99 -9.44
CA ARG A 340 6.85 11.77 -10.19
C ARG A 340 7.44 13.09 -10.70
N TYR A 341 7.13 13.41 -11.94
CA TYR A 341 7.35 14.71 -12.55
C TYR A 341 6.01 15.24 -13.11
N ASN A 342 5.31 16.03 -12.30
CA ASN A 342 4.02 16.64 -12.66
C ASN A 342 3.01 15.66 -13.26
N HIS A 343 3.00 14.43 -12.74
CA HIS A 343 2.09 13.35 -13.12
C HIS A 343 1.42 12.78 -11.88
N TYR A 344 0.09 12.79 -11.87
CA TYR A 344 -0.73 12.45 -10.70
C TYR A 344 -1.38 11.07 -10.80
N GLY A 345 -1.21 10.36 -11.93
CA GLY A 345 -1.75 9.03 -12.16
C GLY A 345 -1.02 7.93 -11.38
N PHE A 346 -1.42 6.70 -11.63
CA PHE A 346 -0.90 5.49 -10.96
C PHE A 346 -0.22 4.52 -11.93
N GLY A 347 0.23 5.02 -13.09
CA GLY A 347 0.90 4.19 -14.08
C GLY A 347 -0.07 3.37 -14.96
N ALA A 348 -1.22 3.94 -15.33
CA ALA A 348 -2.20 3.25 -16.16
C ALA A 348 -1.61 2.69 -17.46
N GLY A 349 -0.69 3.43 -18.09
CA GLY A 349 0.03 2.99 -19.27
C GLY A 349 0.97 1.80 -19.05
N ASN A 350 1.31 1.52 -17.79
CA ASN A 350 2.19 0.41 -17.38
C ASN A 350 1.41 -0.82 -16.89
N PHE A 351 0.10 -0.71 -16.65
CA PHE A 351 -0.68 -1.79 -16.06
C PHE A 351 -0.56 -3.09 -16.83
N LYS A 352 -0.62 -3.02 -18.17
CA LYS A 352 -0.47 -4.21 -18.99
C LYS A 352 0.87 -4.93 -18.73
N SER A 353 1.97 -4.19 -18.72
CA SER A 353 3.31 -4.75 -18.49
C SER A 353 3.49 -5.28 -17.07
N LEU A 354 2.90 -4.59 -16.08
CA LEU A 354 2.86 -5.07 -14.70
C LEU A 354 2.07 -6.37 -14.59
N PHE A 355 0.88 -6.42 -15.21
CA PHE A 355 0.05 -7.62 -15.22
C PHE A 355 0.76 -8.81 -15.87
N GLU A 356 1.35 -8.61 -17.05
CA GLU A 356 2.11 -9.66 -17.74
C GLU A 356 3.27 -10.17 -16.88
N ALA A 357 3.95 -9.29 -16.13
CA ALA A 357 5.03 -9.69 -15.23
C ALA A 357 4.51 -10.50 -14.03
N ILE A 358 3.39 -10.08 -13.43
CA ILE A 358 2.77 -10.80 -12.31
C ILE A 358 2.17 -12.13 -12.78
N GLU A 359 1.51 -12.17 -13.95
CA GLU A 359 0.95 -13.38 -14.55
C GLU A 359 2.04 -14.41 -14.84
N LYS A 360 3.22 -13.96 -15.28
CA LYS A 360 4.38 -14.84 -15.48
C LYS A 360 4.84 -15.48 -14.15
N ASP A 361 4.89 -14.70 -13.09
CA ASP A 361 5.23 -15.23 -11.76
C ASP A 361 4.11 -16.13 -11.22
N GLN A 362 2.84 -15.80 -11.48
CA GLN A 362 1.68 -16.61 -11.14
C GLN A 362 1.70 -17.96 -11.89
N ASP A 363 2.02 -17.95 -13.17
CA ASP A 363 2.20 -19.17 -13.98
C ASP A 363 3.34 -20.04 -13.47
N ALA A 364 4.48 -19.44 -13.14
CA ALA A 364 5.63 -20.15 -12.56
C ALA A 364 5.30 -20.82 -11.21
N ARG A 365 4.32 -20.30 -10.47
CA ARG A 365 3.79 -20.91 -9.23
C ARG A 365 2.69 -21.94 -9.50
N GLY A 366 2.24 -22.12 -10.75
CA GLY A 366 1.11 -22.99 -11.10
C GLY A 366 -0.26 -22.42 -10.76
N ASN A 367 -0.36 -21.12 -10.45
CA ASN A 367 -1.59 -20.45 -10.00
C ASN A 367 -2.35 -19.73 -11.13
N LEU A 368 -1.79 -19.65 -12.33
CA LEU A 368 -2.46 -19.05 -13.50
C LEU A 368 -3.44 -20.07 -14.13
N THR A 369 -4.47 -20.43 -13.38
CA THR A 369 -5.43 -21.49 -13.75
C THR A 369 -6.59 -20.93 -14.56
N ALA A 370 -7.13 -21.76 -15.49
CA ALA A 370 -8.38 -21.43 -16.19
C ALA A 370 -9.56 -21.39 -15.20
N LEU A 371 -10.45 -20.42 -15.37
CA LEU A 371 -11.70 -20.40 -14.64
C LEU A 371 -12.66 -21.45 -15.22
N THR A 372 -13.35 -22.17 -14.35
CA THR A 372 -14.49 -23.00 -14.76
C THR A 372 -15.70 -22.12 -15.08
N PRO A 373 -16.68 -22.57 -15.89
CA PRO A 373 -17.86 -21.76 -16.24
C PRO A 373 -18.68 -21.28 -15.04
N ASP A 374 -18.51 -21.89 -13.89
CA ASP A 374 -19.11 -21.53 -12.58
C ASP A 374 -18.17 -20.73 -11.67
N GLY A 375 -17.02 -20.26 -12.20
CA GLY A 375 -16.07 -19.42 -11.47
C GLY A 375 -15.23 -20.15 -10.40
N GLN A 376 -15.33 -21.50 -10.34
CA GLN A 376 -14.54 -22.28 -9.38
C GLN A 376 -13.18 -22.66 -9.98
N ASN A 377 -12.14 -22.71 -9.15
CA ASN A 377 -10.83 -23.19 -9.55
C ASN A 377 -10.89 -24.71 -9.78
N LYS A 378 -10.34 -25.19 -10.90
CA LYS A 378 -9.94 -26.61 -10.94
C LYS A 378 -8.75 -26.76 -10.00
N ALA A 379 -8.98 -27.32 -8.83
CA ALA A 379 -7.91 -27.90 -8.03
C ALA A 379 -7.31 -29.07 -8.84
N PHE A 380 -6.00 -29.06 -9.00
CA PHE A 380 -5.25 -30.22 -9.46
C PHE A 380 -4.99 -31.17 -8.30
#